data_47eacdbf75dda2728a885f1e7088db91
#
_entry.id   47eacdbf75dda2728a885f1e7088db91
#
_cell.length_a   1.000
_cell.length_b   1.000
_cell.length_c   1.000
_cell.angle_alpha   90.00
_cell.angle_beta   90.00
_cell.angle_gamma   90.00
#
_symmetry.space_group_name_H-M   'P 1'
#
loop_
_entity.id
_entity.type
_entity.pdbx_description
1 polymer ?
#
loop_
_entity_poly.entity_id
_entity_poly.type
_entity_poly.pdbx_seq_one_letter_code
_entity_poly.pdbx_strand_id
1 'polypeptide(L)'
;MAATPIRTALLAYGMSGKLFQAPFLAAHPGFGLYAVVERTEARMAHDYPGIRSFRNVAELLADTTVELVVVNTPSATHFELASQALRAGKHVLLEKPVATSVAQLRELLALARQQGRHLLAYQNRRWDSDFGSVRRVIESGKLGKLLEAHFRFDRYKPALNTKKFKEEPGPGAGLLADLGPHLIDQALSLFGQPLSARKTLGNNRPNSRVNDFFSLHLRYPKGLNVWLTSSLLVAAPGPAYVLHGTHGSYQKGRTDPQETQLLAGLAPTAPEYGREQPGQEGILTLASAEGQLHTMPDAAAPGNYMELFEAVHETIRHNIPYPITDAQLLWQNELLELPAVE
;
A
#
# COMPACT_ATOMS: atom_id res chain seq x y z
N MET A 1 15.82 14.91 -26.29
CA MET A 1 14.81 13.98 -26.84
C MET A 1 14.01 13.45 -25.67
N ALA A 2 12.69 13.43 -25.74
CA ALA A 2 11.87 12.82 -24.69
C ALA A 2 12.25 11.32 -24.56
N ALA A 3 12.41 10.82 -23.34
CA ALA A 3 12.72 9.42 -23.09
C ALA A 3 11.58 8.55 -23.63
N THR A 4 11.90 7.40 -24.23
CA THR A 4 10.88 6.45 -24.70
C THR A 4 10.07 5.96 -23.50
N PRO A 5 8.72 5.98 -23.55
CA PRO A 5 7.87 5.50 -22.46
C PRO A 5 8.20 4.04 -22.09
N ILE A 6 8.15 3.72 -20.80
CA ILE A 6 8.35 2.34 -20.29
C ILE A 6 7.20 1.48 -20.78
N ARG A 7 7.48 0.53 -21.67
CA ARG A 7 6.45 -0.38 -22.19
C ARG A 7 6.04 -1.36 -21.09
N THR A 8 4.79 -1.20 -20.62
CA THR A 8 4.28 -1.82 -19.40
C THR A 8 3.17 -2.81 -19.69
N ALA A 9 3.19 -3.94 -19.01
CA ALA A 9 2.17 -4.97 -19.10
C ALA A 9 1.62 -5.34 -17.72
N LEU A 10 0.30 -5.64 -17.63
CA LEU A 10 -0.37 -6.12 -16.44
C LEU A 10 -0.57 -7.64 -16.50
N LEU A 11 -0.41 -8.34 -15.37
CA LEU A 11 -0.70 -9.78 -15.32
C LEU A 11 -2.17 -10.11 -15.03
N ALA A 12 -3.00 -9.10 -14.73
CA ALA A 12 -4.44 -9.27 -14.58
C ALA A 12 -5.21 -7.95 -14.79
N TYR A 13 -6.46 -8.05 -15.21
CA TYR A 13 -7.39 -6.92 -15.31
C TYR A 13 -8.59 -7.10 -14.38
N GLY A 14 -8.29 -7.46 -13.11
CA GLY A 14 -9.24 -7.43 -12.00
C GLY A 14 -9.36 -6.03 -11.40
N MET A 15 -9.93 -5.93 -10.19
CA MET A 15 -10.13 -4.65 -9.49
C MET A 15 -8.83 -3.82 -9.38
N SER A 16 -7.71 -4.43 -8.99
CA SER A 16 -6.42 -3.73 -8.90
C SER A 16 -5.98 -3.21 -10.28
N GLY A 17 -5.96 -4.06 -11.30
CA GLY A 17 -5.57 -3.66 -12.65
C GLY A 17 -6.43 -2.55 -13.21
N LYS A 18 -7.77 -2.66 -13.02
CA LYS A 18 -8.73 -1.70 -13.56
C LYS A 18 -8.73 -0.36 -12.85
N LEU A 19 -8.60 -0.34 -11.51
CA LEU A 19 -8.74 0.88 -10.72
C LEU A 19 -7.41 1.51 -10.33
N PHE A 20 -6.42 0.68 -9.95
CA PHE A 20 -5.21 1.16 -9.30
C PHE A 20 -3.95 1.12 -10.17
N GLN A 21 -3.99 0.46 -11.33
CA GLN A 21 -2.82 0.35 -12.20
C GLN A 21 -3.06 1.01 -13.57
N ALA A 22 -4.01 0.52 -14.35
CA ALA A 22 -4.20 0.95 -15.74
C ALA A 22 -4.49 2.45 -15.91
N PRO A 23 -5.35 3.11 -15.07
CA PRO A 23 -5.64 4.53 -15.25
C PRO A 23 -4.41 5.43 -15.07
N PHE A 24 -3.53 5.05 -14.14
CA PHE A 24 -2.29 5.79 -13.87
C PHE A 24 -1.24 5.56 -14.95
N LEU A 25 -1.04 4.30 -15.36
CA LEU A 25 -0.11 3.95 -16.43
C LEU A 25 -0.52 4.56 -17.78
N ALA A 26 -1.81 4.67 -18.04
CA ALA A 26 -2.31 5.29 -19.25
C ALA A 26 -2.21 6.83 -19.24
N ALA A 27 -2.32 7.45 -18.04
CA ALA A 27 -2.28 8.89 -17.88
C ALA A 27 -0.85 9.45 -17.76
N HIS A 28 0.09 8.64 -17.29
CA HIS A 28 1.46 9.09 -17.02
C HIS A 28 2.32 9.02 -18.31
N PRO A 29 2.92 10.14 -18.76
CA PRO A 29 3.63 10.21 -20.04
C PRO A 29 4.87 9.31 -20.13
N GLY A 30 5.44 8.92 -18.99
CA GLY A 30 6.60 8.03 -18.91
C GLY A 30 6.29 6.56 -19.12
N PHE A 31 5.02 6.15 -19.21
CA PHE A 31 4.61 4.77 -19.43
C PHE A 31 3.84 4.59 -20.75
N GLY A 32 4.07 3.47 -21.39
CA GLY A 32 3.24 2.95 -22.48
C GLY A 32 2.46 1.75 -21.99
N LEU A 33 1.18 1.91 -21.63
CA LEU A 33 0.30 0.82 -21.29
C LEU A 33 0.07 -0.04 -22.53
N TYR A 34 0.73 -1.21 -22.59
CA TYR A 34 0.89 -1.96 -23.83
C TYR A 34 0.12 -3.26 -23.86
N ALA A 35 0.15 -4.03 -22.77
CA ALA A 35 -0.37 -5.40 -22.79
C ALA A 35 -0.98 -5.82 -21.45
N VAL A 36 -1.77 -6.87 -21.52
CA VAL A 36 -2.38 -7.51 -20.35
C VAL A 36 -2.45 -9.03 -20.56
N VAL A 37 -2.42 -9.79 -19.44
CA VAL A 37 -2.76 -11.22 -19.48
C VAL A 37 -4.23 -11.40 -19.07
N GLU A 38 -5.01 -11.95 -19.98
CA GLU A 38 -6.42 -12.28 -19.77
C GLU A 38 -6.72 -13.67 -20.34
N ARG A 39 -6.95 -14.64 -19.44
CA ARG A 39 -7.06 -16.07 -19.80
C ARG A 39 -8.28 -16.42 -20.65
N THR A 40 -9.37 -15.72 -20.48
CA THR A 40 -10.67 -16.03 -21.12
C THR A 40 -11.15 -14.92 -22.03
N GLU A 41 -11.46 -13.75 -21.49
CA GLU A 41 -12.07 -12.62 -22.19
C GLU A 41 -11.11 -11.42 -22.21
N ALA A 42 -11.04 -10.73 -23.34
CA ALA A 42 -10.24 -9.51 -23.52
C ALA A 42 -11.03 -8.28 -23.00
N ARG A 43 -11.22 -8.17 -21.69
CA ARG A 43 -12.02 -7.12 -21.04
C ARG A 43 -11.34 -5.75 -21.09
N MET A 44 -10.03 -5.74 -20.98
CA MET A 44 -9.27 -4.49 -20.97
C MET A 44 -9.38 -3.72 -22.28
N ALA A 45 -9.59 -4.42 -23.39
CA ALA A 45 -9.76 -3.79 -24.71
C ALA A 45 -11.01 -2.89 -24.81
N HIS A 46 -12.01 -3.08 -23.94
CA HIS A 46 -13.17 -2.19 -23.87
C HIS A 46 -12.81 -0.82 -23.26
N ASP A 47 -11.95 -0.82 -22.25
CA ASP A 47 -11.53 0.41 -21.55
C ASP A 47 -10.30 1.06 -22.24
N TYR A 48 -9.45 0.24 -22.90
CA TYR A 48 -8.20 0.66 -23.56
C TYR A 48 -8.10 0.05 -24.96
N PRO A 49 -8.71 0.67 -25.98
CA PRO A 49 -8.60 0.20 -27.36
C PRO A 49 -7.15 0.11 -27.83
N GLY A 50 -6.79 -1.00 -28.44
CA GLY A 50 -5.41 -1.26 -28.92
C GLY A 50 -4.50 -1.97 -27.91
N ILE A 51 -4.96 -2.22 -26.68
CA ILE A 51 -4.22 -3.05 -25.71
C ILE A 51 -4.02 -4.47 -26.25
N ARG A 52 -2.82 -5.04 -26.12
CA ARG A 52 -2.54 -6.40 -26.54
C ARG A 52 -2.90 -7.38 -25.42
N SER A 53 -3.85 -8.28 -25.65
CA SER A 53 -4.21 -9.33 -24.69
C SER A 53 -3.46 -10.63 -24.99
N PHE A 54 -2.72 -11.12 -24.00
CA PHE A 54 -2.05 -12.42 -24.02
C PHE A 54 -2.89 -13.44 -23.24
N ARG A 55 -2.85 -14.71 -23.64
CA ARG A 55 -3.61 -15.78 -22.99
C ARG A 55 -2.92 -16.36 -21.77
N ASN A 56 -1.62 -16.25 -21.69
CA ASN A 56 -0.82 -16.71 -20.54
C ASN A 56 0.41 -15.83 -20.31
N VAL A 57 1.00 -15.98 -19.14
CA VAL A 57 2.15 -15.17 -18.69
C VAL A 57 3.40 -15.48 -19.53
N ALA A 58 3.62 -16.73 -19.92
CA ALA A 58 4.82 -17.11 -20.68
C ALA A 58 4.87 -16.41 -22.05
N GLU A 59 3.74 -16.33 -22.75
CA GLU A 59 3.65 -15.59 -24.01
C GLU A 59 3.94 -14.09 -23.84
N LEU A 60 3.43 -13.47 -22.77
CA LEU A 60 3.70 -12.06 -22.46
C LEU A 60 5.18 -11.85 -22.16
N LEU A 61 5.78 -12.71 -21.34
CA LEU A 61 7.18 -12.59 -20.94
C LEU A 61 8.17 -12.82 -22.08
N ALA A 62 7.76 -13.57 -23.11
CA ALA A 62 8.56 -13.79 -24.32
C ALA A 62 8.61 -12.51 -25.21
N ASP A 63 7.71 -11.55 -25.02
CA ASP A 63 7.78 -10.26 -25.72
C ASP A 63 8.93 -9.42 -25.15
N THR A 64 10.02 -9.34 -25.92
CA THR A 64 11.24 -8.62 -25.52
C THR A 64 11.05 -7.11 -25.42
N THR A 65 9.97 -6.58 -25.98
CA THR A 65 9.67 -5.14 -25.96
C THR A 65 9.03 -4.68 -24.67
N VAL A 66 8.48 -5.59 -23.86
CA VAL A 66 7.96 -5.28 -22.52
C VAL A 66 9.13 -5.04 -21.57
N GLU A 67 9.14 -3.91 -20.88
CA GLU A 67 10.17 -3.52 -19.92
C GLU A 67 9.73 -3.71 -18.46
N LEU A 68 8.48 -3.34 -18.15
CA LEU A 68 7.89 -3.43 -16.82
C LEU A 68 6.69 -4.36 -16.81
N VAL A 69 6.66 -5.27 -15.84
CA VAL A 69 5.53 -6.16 -15.58
C VAL A 69 4.91 -5.79 -14.23
N VAL A 70 3.62 -5.48 -14.23
CA VAL A 70 2.83 -5.28 -13.01
C VAL A 70 2.24 -6.62 -12.59
N VAL A 71 2.70 -7.14 -11.46
CA VAL A 71 2.19 -8.38 -10.88
C VAL A 71 1.07 -8.03 -9.90
N ASN A 72 -0.15 -8.02 -10.39
CA ASN A 72 -1.37 -7.61 -9.68
C ASN A 72 -2.41 -8.74 -9.58
N THR A 73 -1.91 -9.94 -9.39
CA THR A 73 -2.64 -11.19 -9.24
C THR A 73 -2.91 -11.50 -7.74
N PRO A 74 -3.57 -12.60 -7.36
CA PRO A 74 -3.70 -12.98 -5.95
C PRO A 74 -2.34 -13.22 -5.27
N SER A 75 -2.22 -12.84 -3.99
CA SER A 75 -0.96 -12.84 -3.23
C SER A 75 -0.18 -14.17 -3.25
N ALA A 76 -0.91 -15.29 -3.26
CA ALA A 76 -0.29 -16.63 -3.33
C ALA A 76 0.51 -16.88 -4.62
N THR A 77 0.27 -16.09 -5.68
CA THR A 77 0.97 -16.22 -6.97
C THR A 77 2.09 -15.19 -7.16
N HIS A 78 2.25 -14.25 -6.24
CA HIS A 78 3.19 -13.14 -6.37
C HIS A 78 4.62 -13.61 -6.55
N PHE A 79 5.09 -14.51 -5.68
CA PHE A 79 6.45 -15.03 -5.71
C PHE A 79 6.80 -15.68 -7.05
N GLU A 80 5.95 -16.58 -7.51
CA GLU A 80 6.18 -17.33 -8.74
C GLU A 80 6.19 -16.40 -9.97
N LEU A 81 5.18 -15.54 -10.10
CA LEU A 81 5.03 -14.66 -11.25
C LEU A 81 6.09 -13.55 -11.29
N ALA A 82 6.46 -13.00 -10.13
CA ALA A 82 7.54 -12.02 -10.03
C ALA A 82 8.90 -12.68 -10.39
N SER A 83 9.13 -13.90 -9.91
CA SER A 83 10.34 -14.67 -10.26
C SER A 83 10.44 -14.91 -11.77
N GLN A 84 9.35 -15.32 -12.41
CA GLN A 84 9.30 -15.51 -13.88
C GLN A 84 9.60 -14.21 -14.62
N ALA A 85 8.98 -13.11 -14.22
CA ALA A 85 9.19 -11.80 -14.85
C ALA A 85 10.65 -11.32 -14.71
N LEU A 86 11.23 -11.43 -13.51
CA LEU A 86 12.63 -11.08 -13.26
C LEU A 86 13.59 -11.94 -14.11
N ARG A 87 13.39 -13.27 -14.15
CA ARG A 87 14.20 -14.19 -15.00
C ARG A 87 14.07 -13.88 -16.49
N ALA A 88 12.92 -13.37 -16.92
CA ALA A 88 12.72 -12.88 -18.29
C ALA A 88 13.34 -11.48 -18.54
N GLY A 89 14.10 -10.93 -17.58
CA GLY A 89 14.79 -9.66 -17.69
C GLY A 89 13.85 -8.44 -17.62
N LYS A 90 12.67 -8.56 -16.97
CA LYS A 90 11.71 -7.47 -16.81
C LYS A 90 11.87 -6.81 -15.44
N HIS A 91 11.64 -5.48 -15.36
CA HIS A 91 11.36 -4.82 -14.09
C HIS A 91 9.99 -5.28 -13.57
N VAL A 92 9.81 -5.28 -12.27
CA VAL A 92 8.56 -5.76 -11.65
C VAL A 92 8.02 -4.70 -10.70
N LEU A 93 6.76 -4.28 -10.90
CA LEU A 93 5.95 -3.58 -9.91
C LEU A 93 4.99 -4.62 -9.31
N LEU A 94 5.13 -4.88 -8.01
CA LEU A 94 4.47 -5.99 -7.34
C LEU A 94 3.47 -5.52 -6.30
N GLU A 95 2.24 -6.02 -6.41
CA GLU A 95 1.18 -5.75 -5.43
C GLU A 95 1.52 -6.27 -4.02
N LYS A 96 0.88 -5.66 -3.05
CA LYS A 96 1.01 -6.04 -1.64
C LYS A 96 0.14 -7.28 -1.30
N PRO A 97 0.54 -8.10 -0.33
CA PRO A 97 1.89 -8.22 0.21
C PRO A 97 2.87 -8.69 -0.86
N VAL A 98 4.07 -8.14 -0.88
CA VAL A 98 5.08 -8.44 -1.93
C VAL A 98 5.42 -9.93 -1.97
N ALA A 99 5.48 -10.55 -0.81
CA ALA A 99 5.66 -11.99 -0.66
C ALA A 99 4.91 -12.50 0.56
N THR A 100 4.62 -13.79 0.59
CA THR A 100 3.95 -14.44 1.72
C THR A 100 4.92 -14.94 2.78
N SER A 101 6.25 -14.80 2.55
CA SER A 101 7.29 -15.09 3.55
C SER A 101 8.54 -14.25 3.34
N VAL A 102 9.31 -14.05 4.44
CA VAL A 102 10.62 -13.39 4.42
C VAL A 102 11.60 -14.13 3.49
N ALA A 103 11.57 -15.45 3.48
CA ALA A 103 12.42 -16.28 2.61
C ALA A 103 12.14 -15.99 1.13
N GLN A 104 10.87 -16.00 0.72
CA GLN A 104 10.46 -15.64 -0.65
C GLN A 104 10.89 -14.23 -1.03
N LEU A 105 10.70 -13.26 -0.13
CA LEU A 105 11.10 -11.89 -0.39
C LEU A 105 12.60 -11.75 -0.60
N ARG A 106 13.42 -12.40 0.25
CA ARG A 106 14.88 -12.40 0.10
C ARG A 106 15.33 -13.01 -1.24
N GLU A 107 14.67 -14.08 -1.66
CA GLU A 107 14.94 -14.70 -2.97
C GLU A 107 14.59 -13.76 -4.13
N LEU A 108 13.43 -13.11 -4.09
CA LEU A 108 13.03 -12.13 -5.11
C LEU A 108 13.99 -10.95 -5.20
N LEU A 109 14.41 -10.38 -4.06
CA LEU A 109 15.36 -9.27 -4.00
C LEU A 109 16.75 -9.70 -4.55
N ALA A 110 17.20 -10.89 -4.21
CA ALA A 110 18.45 -11.44 -4.75
C ALA A 110 18.37 -11.65 -6.26
N LEU A 111 17.26 -12.23 -6.74
CA LEU A 111 17.02 -12.45 -8.16
C LEU A 111 16.95 -11.13 -8.95
N ALA A 112 16.26 -10.10 -8.41
CA ALA A 112 16.20 -8.79 -9.05
C ALA A 112 17.61 -8.20 -9.24
N ARG A 113 18.45 -8.25 -8.20
CA ARG A 113 19.85 -7.80 -8.27
C ARG A 113 20.66 -8.61 -9.28
N GLN A 114 20.54 -9.94 -9.28
CA GLN A 114 21.22 -10.83 -10.22
C GLN A 114 20.86 -10.50 -11.67
N GLN A 115 19.60 -10.18 -11.93
CA GLN A 115 19.12 -9.84 -13.27
C GLN A 115 19.35 -8.37 -13.66
N GLY A 116 19.87 -7.53 -12.75
CA GLY A 116 20.01 -6.10 -12.98
C GLY A 116 18.64 -5.42 -13.21
N ARG A 117 17.60 -5.87 -12.50
CA ARG A 117 16.23 -5.36 -12.61
C ARG A 117 15.74 -4.87 -11.27
N HIS A 118 14.74 -3.99 -11.30
CA HIS A 118 14.08 -3.48 -10.10
C HIS A 118 12.88 -4.36 -9.75
N LEU A 119 12.76 -4.67 -8.45
CA LEU A 119 11.55 -5.17 -7.81
C LEU A 119 11.00 -4.03 -6.96
N LEU A 120 9.87 -3.48 -7.37
CA LEU A 120 9.25 -2.29 -6.77
C LEU A 120 7.92 -2.69 -6.13
N ALA A 121 7.67 -2.30 -4.89
CA ALA A 121 6.44 -2.64 -4.18
C ALA A 121 5.36 -1.59 -4.39
N TYR A 122 4.13 -2.04 -4.64
CA TYR A 122 2.97 -1.16 -4.78
C TYR A 122 2.33 -0.88 -3.41
N GLN A 123 2.89 0.08 -2.65
CA GLN A 123 2.37 0.53 -1.36
C GLN A 123 1.69 1.90 -1.51
N ASN A 124 0.61 1.93 -2.28
CA ASN A 124 -0.07 3.16 -2.68
C ASN A 124 -0.53 4.05 -1.52
N ARG A 125 -0.86 3.46 -0.36
CA ARG A 125 -1.38 4.23 0.78
C ARG A 125 -0.36 5.11 1.50
N ARG A 126 0.91 5.12 1.05
CA ARG A 126 1.86 6.18 1.41
C ARG A 126 1.46 7.55 0.86
N TRP A 127 0.63 7.56 -0.18
CA TRP A 127 0.15 8.74 -0.89
C TRP A 127 -1.33 9.02 -0.65
N ASP A 128 -1.91 8.42 0.41
CA ASP A 128 -3.23 8.81 0.93
C ASP A 128 -3.15 10.23 1.52
N SER A 129 -4.15 11.06 1.30
CA SER A 129 -4.22 12.45 1.80
C SER A 129 -4.16 12.53 3.32
N ASP A 130 -4.88 11.63 3.99
CA ASP A 130 -4.91 11.53 5.45
C ASP A 130 -3.55 11.15 6.04
N PHE A 131 -2.85 10.21 5.42
CA PHE A 131 -1.50 9.84 5.83
C PHE A 131 -0.46 10.94 5.50
N GLY A 132 -0.64 11.67 4.40
CA GLY A 132 0.15 12.86 4.08
C GLY A 132 0.05 13.92 5.19
N SER A 133 -1.14 14.13 5.76
CA SER A 133 -1.33 15.02 6.91
C SER A 133 -0.60 14.53 8.16
N VAL A 134 -0.68 13.23 8.47
CA VAL A 134 0.06 12.61 9.58
C VAL A 134 1.56 12.85 9.44
N ARG A 135 2.12 12.59 8.26
CA ARG A 135 3.54 12.80 7.97
C ARG A 135 3.92 14.27 8.17
N ARG A 136 3.19 15.19 7.58
CA ARG A 136 3.44 16.63 7.69
C ARG A 136 3.42 17.11 9.13
N VAL A 137 2.47 16.67 9.96
CA VAL A 137 2.38 17.04 11.37
C VAL A 137 3.58 16.51 12.16
N ILE A 138 4.02 15.27 11.92
CA ILE A 138 5.20 14.70 12.55
C ILE A 138 6.46 15.48 12.15
N GLU A 139 6.65 15.72 10.85
CA GLU A 139 7.81 16.43 10.29
C GLU A 139 7.88 17.90 10.73
N SER A 140 6.72 18.52 11.02
CA SER A 140 6.66 19.90 11.53
C SER A 140 7.29 20.08 12.92
N GLY A 141 7.46 18.98 13.68
CA GLY A 141 7.96 19.01 15.05
C GLY A 141 7.03 19.65 16.09
N LYS A 142 5.85 20.13 15.69
CA LYS A 142 4.89 20.85 16.58
C LYS A 142 4.44 20.02 17.78
N LEU A 143 4.37 18.70 17.64
CA LEU A 143 4.00 17.81 18.73
C LEU A 143 5.13 17.61 19.76
N GLY A 144 6.33 18.13 19.50
CA GLY A 144 7.50 17.86 20.30
C GLY A 144 7.97 16.42 20.16
N LYS A 145 8.47 15.81 21.25
CA LYS A 145 8.85 14.39 21.25
C LYS A 145 7.58 13.53 21.19
N LEU A 146 7.46 12.69 20.16
CA LEU A 146 6.37 11.72 20.08
C LEU A 146 6.53 10.64 21.18
N LEU A 147 5.41 10.32 21.82
CA LEU A 147 5.28 9.33 22.87
C LEU A 147 4.46 8.12 22.39
N GLU A 148 3.36 8.41 21.68
CA GLU A 148 2.41 7.42 21.20
C GLU A 148 1.95 7.75 19.79
N ALA A 149 1.73 6.69 18.98
CA ALA A 149 1.05 6.77 17.70
C ALA A 149 0.11 5.56 17.54
N HIS A 150 -1.13 5.82 17.14
CA HIS A 150 -2.11 4.78 16.89
C HIS A 150 -2.59 4.90 15.43
N PHE A 151 -2.43 3.84 14.67
CA PHE A 151 -2.88 3.73 13.29
C PHE A 151 -3.94 2.64 13.20
N ARG A 152 -5.13 2.98 12.74
CA ARG A 152 -6.25 2.06 12.63
C ARG A 152 -6.79 2.00 11.21
N PHE A 153 -7.22 0.80 10.82
CA PHE A 153 -7.95 0.59 9.57
C PHE A 153 -9.15 -0.33 9.83
N ASP A 154 -10.18 0.24 10.42
CA ASP A 154 -11.36 -0.51 10.85
C ASP A 154 -12.45 -0.56 9.78
N ARG A 155 -13.24 -1.62 9.82
CA ARG A 155 -14.43 -1.80 8.97
C ARG A 155 -15.52 -2.49 9.79
N TYR A 156 -16.76 -2.37 9.34
CA TYR A 156 -17.85 -3.20 9.85
C TYR A 156 -18.32 -4.16 8.76
N LYS A 157 -17.84 -5.40 8.83
CA LYS A 157 -18.13 -6.48 7.88
C LYS A 157 -18.37 -7.79 8.63
N PRO A 158 -19.54 -7.93 9.31
CA PRO A 158 -19.85 -9.12 10.10
C PRO A 158 -20.05 -10.37 9.24
N ALA A 159 -20.54 -10.21 8.01
CA ALA A 159 -20.69 -11.31 7.08
C ALA A 159 -19.34 -11.77 6.51
N LEU A 160 -19.23 -13.08 6.25
CA LEU A 160 -18.06 -13.64 5.57
C LEU A 160 -17.97 -13.15 4.13
N ASN A 161 -16.77 -13.15 3.58
CA ASN A 161 -16.53 -12.74 2.21
C ASN A 161 -17.13 -13.77 1.23
N THR A 162 -17.79 -13.31 0.18
CA THR A 162 -18.34 -14.18 -0.88
C THR A 162 -17.23 -14.92 -1.65
N LYS A 163 -16.03 -14.38 -1.66
CA LYS A 163 -14.83 -15.03 -2.24
C LYS A 163 -14.27 -16.01 -1.20
N LYS A 164 -14.65 -17.29 -1.27
CA LYS A 164 -14.26 -18.34 -0.33
C LYS A 164 -12.78 -18.39 0.02
N PHE A 165 -11.89 -18.20 -0.98
CA PHE A 165 -10.44 -18.21 -0.78
C PHE A 165 -9.94 -17.14 0.21
N LYS A 166 -10.72 -16.09 0.48
CA LYS A 166 -10.37 -15.07 1.49
C LYS A 166 -10.73 -15.47 2.93
N GLU A 167 -11.56 -16.46 3.08
CA GLU A 167 -12.02 -17.00 4.38
C GLU A 167 -11.39 -18.37 4.69
N GLU A 168 -10.54 -18.89 3.80
CA GLU A 168 -9.81 -20.13 4.01
C GLU A 168 -8.40 -19.85 4.51
N PRO A 169 -7.92 -20.58 5.54
CA PRO A 169 -6.55 -20.44 6.02
C PRO A 169 -5.53 -20.74 4.91
N GLY A 170 -4.55 -19.88 4.77
CA GLY A 170 -3.51 -20.05 3.78
C GLY A 170 -2.57 -18.83 3.70
N PRO A 171 -1.49 -18.93 2.93
CA PRO A 171 -0.57 -17.83 2.74
C PRO A 171 -1.27 -16.57 2.19
N GLY A 172 -1.17 -15.46 2.90
CA GLY A 172 -1.80 -14.19 2.51
C GLY A 172 -3.28 -14.09 2.82
N ALA A 173 -3.85 -14.99 3.64
CA ALA A 173 -5.26 -14.95 4.07
C ALA A 173 -5.45 -14.14 5.35
N GLY A 174 -6.69 -13.66 5.56
CA GLY A 174 -7.10 -12.91 6.74
C GLY A 174 -6.80 -11.43 6.70
N LEU A 175 -7.28 -10.75 7.74
CA LEU A 175 -7.23 -9.28 7.83
C LEU A 175 -5.81 -8.75 7.96
N LEU A 176 -4.93 -9.45 8.70
CA LEU A 176 -3.53 -9.07 8.82
C LEU A 176 -2.83 -9.03 7.45
N ALA A 177 -3.05 -10.03 6.61
CA ALA A 177 -2.46 -10.06 5.28
C ALA A 177 -3.09 -9.03 4.31
N ASP A 178 -4.35 -8.66 4.51
CA ASP A 178 -5.05 -7.68 3.66
C ASP A 178 -4.69 -6.22 4.04
N LEU A 179 -4.81 -5.84 5.32
CA LEU A 179 -4.63 -4.46 5.79
C LEU A 179 -3.34 -4.22 6.58
N GLY A 180 -2.74 -5.26 7.14
CA GLY A 180 -1.46 -5.15 7.88
C GLY A 180 -0.34 -4.53 7.05
N PRO A 181 -0.11 -4.94 5.79
CA PRO A 181 0.94 -4.34 4.96
C PRO A 181 0.83 -2.82 4.86
N HIS A 182 -0.37 -2.27 4.75
CA HIS A 182 -0.57 -0.82 4.67
C HIS A 182 -0.19 -0.09 5.96
N LEU A 183 -0.68 -0.57 7.11
CA LEU A 183 -0.39 0.06 8.40
C LEU A 183 1.09 -0.08 8.79
N ILE A 184 1.67 -1.26 8.54
CA ILE A 184 3.09 -1.52 8.80
C ILE A 184 3.96 -0.63 7.92
N ASP A 185 3.66 -0.54 6.62
CA ASP A 185 4.39 0.29 5.67
C ASP A 185 4.37 1.77 6.10
N GLN A 186 3.19 2.29 6.47
CA GLN A 186 3.04 3.64 6.98
C GLN A 186 3.91 3.89 8.22
N ALA A 187 3.90 2.99 9.21
CA ALA A 187 4.72 3.10 10.42
C ALA A 187 6.22 3.03 10.11
N LEU A 188 6.64 2.06 9.28
CA LEU A 188 8.04 1.91 8.88
C LEU A 188 8.55 3.10 8.06
N SER A 189 7.70 3.74 7.27
CA SER A 189 8.07 4.92 6.50
C SER A 189 8.34 6.16 7.36
N LEU A 190 7.66 6.26 8.52
CA LEU A 190 7.80 7.37 9.46
C LEU A 190 8.87 7.14 10.53
N PHE A 191 8.96 5.92 11.03
CA PHE A 191 9.72 5.62 12.25
C PHE A 191 10.87 4.62 12.04
N GLY A 192 10.97 4.02 10.84
CA GLY A 192 12.00 3.00 10.55
C GLY A 192 11.74 1.66 11.24
N GLN A 193 12.82 0.93 11.52
CA GLN A 193 12.75 -0.39 12.17
C GLN A 193 12.43 -0.26 13.67
N PRO A 194 11.42 -0.98 14.21
CA PRO A 194 11.16 -1.00 15.64
C PRO A 194 12.22 -1.82 16.39
N LEU A 195 12.46 -1.47 17.66
CA LEU A 195 13.33 -2.22 18.59
C LEU A 195 12.73 -3.57 18.98
N SER A 196 11.41 -3.62 19.10
CA SER A 196 10.64 -4.84 19.39
C SER A 196 9.21 -4.71 18.92
N ALA A 197 8.56 -5.85 18.72
CA ALA A 197 7.17 -5.93 18.30
C ALA A 197 6.43 -7.05 19.05
N ARG A 198 5.12 -6.85 19.28
CA ARG A 198 4.19 -7.88 19.76
C ARG A 198 2.98 -7.88 18.85
N LYS A 199 2.47 -9.06 18.54
CA LYS A 199 1.30 -9.25 17.67
C LYS A 199 0.22 -10.03 18.37
N THR A 200 -1.01 -9.53 18.30
CA THR A 200 -2.23 -10.24 18.72
C THR A 200 -3.14 -10.42 17.52
N LEU A 201 -3.70 -11.59 17.37
CA LEU A 201 -4.70 -11.92 16.34
C LEU A 201 -6.01 -12.33 17.00
N GLY A 202 -7.11 -12.04 16.34
CA GLY A 202 -8.45 -12.51 16.73
C GLY A 202 -9.21 -13.08 15.55
N ASN A 203 -10.08 -14.03 15.86
CA ASN A 203 -11.05 -14.62 14.94
C ASN A 203 -12.43 -14.58 15.64
N ASN A 204 -13.18 -13.50 15.41
CA ASN A 204 -14.34 -13.13 16.20
C ASN A 204 -15.66 -13.29 15.42
N ARG A 205 -15.62 -13.30 14.07
CA ARG A 205 -16.83 -13.48 13.26
C ARG A 205 -17.28 -14.95 13.30
N PRO A 206 -18.57 -15.21 13.41
CA PRO A 206 -19.09 -16.59 13.35
C PRO A 206 -18.62 -17.31 12.09
N ASN A 207 -18.13 -18.54 12.27
CA ASN A 207 -17.64 -19.43 11.18
C ASN A 207 -16.45 -18.89 10.36
N SER A 208 -15.81 -17.78 10.75
CA SER A 208 -14.57 -17.36 10.14
C SER A 208 -13.44 -18.33 10.48
N ARG A 209 -12.58 -18.65 9.51
CA ARG A 209 -11.43 -19.53 9.68
C ARG A 209 -10.10 -18.76 9.59
N VAL A 210 -10.19 -17.45 9.41
CA VAL A 210 -9.05 -16.52 9.27
C VAL A 210 -9.19 -15.38 10.27
N ASN A 211 -8.07 -14.72 10.59
CA ASN A 211 -8.12 -13.57 11.50
C ASN A 211 -8.96 -12.42 10.89
N ASP A 212 -9.78 -11.81 11.73
CA ASP A 212 -10.61 -10.63 11.44
C ASP A 212 -10.34 -9.46 12.39
N PHE A 213 -9.37 -9.65 13.24
CA PHE A 213 -8.76 -8.67 14.11
C PHE A 213 -7.25 -8.88 14.16
N PHE A 214 -6.49 -7.79 14.18
CA PHE A 214 -5.10 -7.81 14.60
C PHE A 214 -4.74 -6.54 15.35
N SER A 215 -3.75 -6.64 16.24
CA SER A 215 -3.03 -5.53 16.84
C SER A 215 -1.54 -5.83 16.85
N LEU A 216 -0.73 -4.88 16.36
CA LEU A 216 0.71 -4.89 16.45
C LEU A 216 1.12 -3.72 17.38
N HIS A 217 1.85 -4.02 18.43
CA HIS A 217 2.49 -3.02 19.27
C HIS A 217 3.98 -2.99 18.94
N LEU A 218 4.44 -1.87 18.42
CA LEU A 218 5.83 -1.62 18.02
C LEU A 218 6.48 -0.64 19.00
N ARG A 219 7.67 -0.97 19.50
CA ARG A 219 8.46 -0.08 20.37
C ARG A 219 9.64 0.48 19.59
N TYR A 220 9.83 1.78 19.71
CA TYR A 220 10.89 2.51 19.02
C TYR A 220 11.86 3.15 20.01
N PRO A 221 13.04 3.63 19.56
CA PRO A 221 13.96 4.40 20.39
C PRO A 221 13.28 5.61 21.05
N LYS A 222 13.88 6.10 22.14
CA LYS A 222 13.40 7.25 22.91
C LYS A 222 11.98 7.08 23.52
N GLY A 223 11.49 5.84 23.61
CA GLY A 223 10.24 5.50 24.29
C GLY A 223 8.98 5.71 23.45
N LEU A 224 9.07 5.91 22.14
CA LEU A 224 7.89 5.94 21.26
C LEU A 224 7.27 4.55 21.20
N ASN A 225 5.94 4.49 21.39
CA ASN A 225 5.12 3.31 21.20
C ASN A 225 4.16 3.54 20.03
N VAL A 226 4.03 2.54 19.14
CA VAL A 226 3.15 2.61 17.98
C VAL A 226 2.23 1.39 17.98
N TRP A 227 0.93 1.64 17.87
CA TRP A 227 -0.08 0.60 17.75
C TRP A 227 -0.69 0.62 16.35
N LEU A 228 -0.65 -0.54 15.69
CA LEU A 228 -1.27 -0.77 14.38
C LEU A 228 -2.41 -1.75 14.59
N THR A 229 -3.65 -1.30 14.41
CA THR A 229 -4.82 -2.14 14.73
C THR A 229 -5.83 -2.12 13.58
N SER A 230 -6.43 -3.26 13.33
CA SER A 230 -7.57 -3.36 12.42
C SER A 230 -8.57 -4.40 12.91
N SER A 231 -9.85 -4.12 12.73
CA SER A 231 -10.95 -5.04 13.02
C SER A 231 -12.03 -4.95 11.95
N LEU A 232 -12.68 -6.08 11.65
CA LEU A 232 -13.86 -6.12 10.78
C LEU A 232 -15.19 -5.94 11.55
N LEU A 233 -15.14 -5.73 12.87
CA LEU A 233 -16.33 -5.61 13.71
C LEU A 233 -16.42 -4.26 14.45
N VAL A 234 -15.95 -3.18 13.83
CA VAL A 234 -16.05 -1.83 14.39
C VAL A 234 -17.19 -1.08 13.71
N ALA A 235 -18.33 -1.01 14.38
CA ALA A 235 -19.52 -0.36 13.84
C ALA A 235 -19.44 1.18 13.88
N ALA A 236 -18.71 1.75 14.84
CA ALA A 236 -18.49 3.19 14.98
C ALA A 236 -16.98 3.46 15.10
N PRO A 237 -16.25 3.61 13.96
CA PRO A 237 -14.82 3.84 13.99
C PRO A 237 -14.49 5.22 14.56
N GLY A 238 -13.49 5.27 15.44
CA GLY A 238 -12.84 6.51 15.88
C GLY A 238 -11.85 7.03 14.85
N PRO A 239 -10.99 8.01 15.22
CA PRO A 239 -9.91 8.50 14.38
C PRO A 239 -9.01 7.34 13.89
N ALA A 240 -8.64 7.38 12.62
CA ALA A 240 -7.75 6.38 12.03
C ALA A 240 -6.29 6.59 12.48
N TYR A 241 -5.93 7.82 12.78
CA TYR A 241 -4.61 8.20 13.26
C TYR A 241 -4.75 9.06 14.50
N VAL A 242 -4.04 8.68 15.56
CA VAL A 242 -3.90 9.45 16.80
C VAL A 242 -2.44 9.54 17.15
N LEU A 243 -1.94 10.75 17.35
CA LEU A 243 -0.57 11.02 17.75
C LEU A 243 -0.56 11.80 19.07
N HIS A 244 0.29 11.40 20.00
CA HIS A 244 0.53 12.12 21.24
C HIS A 244 2.02 12.43 21.38
N GLY A 245 2.31 13.69 21.58
CA GLY A 245 3.66 14.18 21.85
C GLY A 245 3.71 15.03 23.11
N THR A 246 4.90 15.49 23.45
CA THR A 246 5.13 16.29 24.67
C THR A 246 4.51 17.69 24.61
N HIS A 247 4.18 18.20 23.40
CA HIS A 247 3.66 19.55 23.20
C HIS A 247 2.24 19.55 22.61
N GLY A 248 1.65 18.38 22.36
CA GLY A 248 0.30 18.34 21.81
C GLY A 248 -0.09 16.98 21.24
N SER A 249 -1.27 16.95 20.64
CA SER A 249 -1.87 15.77 20.04
C SER A 249 -2.42 16.06 18.66
N TYR A 250 -2.51 15.03 17.84
CA TYR A 250 -3.14 15.10 16.52
C TYR A 250 -4.06 13.92 16.29
N GLN A 251 -5.24 14.21 15.73
CA GLN A 251 -6.22 13.19 15.35
C GLN A 251 -6.64 13.38 13.89
N LYS A 252 -6.72 12.29 13.13
CA LYS A 252 -7.17 12.31 11.74
C LYS A 252 -8.03 11.10 11.45
N GLY A 253 -9.15 11.32 10.76
CA GLY A 253 -9.99 10.25 10.22
C GLY A 253 -9.30 9.54 9.03
N ARG A 254 -9.85 8.42 8.61
CA ARG A 254 -9.50 7.82 7.31
C ARG A 254 -10.37 8.45 6.25
N THR A 255 -9.83 9.47 5.62
CA THR A 255 -10.57 10.42 4.79
C THR A 255 -10.05 10.51 3.35
N ASP A 256 -9.00 9.75 3.01
CA ASP A 256 -8.49 9.71 1.62
C ASP A 256 -9.60 9.27 0.66
N PRO A 257 -9.93 10.09 -0.36
CA PRO A 257 -11.04 9.80 -1.26
C PRO A 257 -10.65 9.02 -2.51
N GLN A 258 -9.35 8.79 -2.77
CA GLN A 258 -8.85 8.32 -4.07
C GLN A 258 -9.51 7.01 -4.51
N GLU A 259 -9.59 5.99 -3.62
CA GLU A 259 -10.24 4.71 -3.96
C GLU A 259 -11.72 4.90 -4.32
N THR A 260 -12.45 5.71 -3.55
CA THR A 260 -13.87 5.99 -3.81
C THR A 260 -14.07 6.75 -5.12
N GLN A 261 -13.19 7.72 -5.41
CA GLN A 261 -13.22 8.50 -6.64
C GLN A 261 -12.91 7.62 -7.86
N LEU A 262 -11.92 6.74 -7.79
CA LEU A 262 -11.62 5.77 -8.85
C LEU A 262 -12.77 4.78 -9.08
N LEU A 263 -13.43 4.32 -8.03
CA LEU A 263 -14.64 3.49 -8.12
C LEU A 263 -15.80 4.22 -8.80
N ALA A 264 -15.90 5.53 -8.59
CA ALA A 264 -16.87 6.39 -9.29
C ALA A 264 -16.45 6.77 -10.72
N GLY A 265 -15.29 6.32 -11.19
CA GLY A 265 -14.81 6.59 -12.55
C GLY A 265 -14.09 7.93 -12.72
N LEU A 266 -13.74 8.63 -11.63
CA LEU A 266 -12.97 9.86 -11.72
C LEU A 266 -11.54 9.57 -12.20
N ALA A 267 -11.08 10.31 -13.18
CA ALA A 267 -9.72 10.15 -13.70
C ALA A 267 -8.67 10.62 -12.68
N PRO A 268 -7.51 9.95 -12.57
CA PRO A 268 -6.44 10.37 -11.65
C PRO A 268 -5.82 11.73 -12.00
N THR A 269 -6.12 12.28 -13.17
CA THR A 269 -5.69 13.61 -13.62
C THR A 269 -6.73 14.70 -13.40
N ALA A 270 -7.92 14.36 -12.88
CA ALA A 270 -8.96 15.33 -12.62
C ALA A 270 -8.54 16.31 -11.50
N PRO A 271 -8.87 17.61 -11.60
CA PRO A 271 -8.45 18.62 -10.61
C PRO A 271 -8.96 18.34 -9.18
N GLU A 272 -10.10 17.66 -9.03
CA GLU A 272 -10.70 17.27 -7.76
C GLU A 272 -10.18 15.93 -7.21
N TYR A 273 -9.37 15.19 -7.99
CA TYR A 273 -8.84 13.90 -7.57
C TYR A 273 -7.98 14.03 -6.31
N GLY A 274 -8.17 13.12 -5.36
CA GLY A 274 -7.44 13.06 -4.10
C GLY A 274 -7.79 14.15 -3.09
N ARG A 275 -8.74 15.07 -3.39
CA ARG A 275 -9.13 16.14 -2.47
C ARG A 275 -10.19 15.67 -1.48
N GLU A 276 -9.90 15.84 -0.20
CA GLU A 276 -10.88 15.58 0.87
C GLU A 276 -12.02 16.59 0.85
N GLN A 277 -13.15 16.19 1.42
CA GLN A 277 -14.31 17.07 1.58
C GLN A 277 -14.14 17.99 2.80
N PRO A 278 -14.73 19.21 2.81
CA PRO A 278 -14.82 20.05 3.99
C PRO A 278 -15.42 19.27 5.18
N GLY A 279 -14.89 19.49 6.38
CA GLY A 279 -15.27 18.77 7.60
C GLY A 279 -14.52 17.47 7.84
N GLN A 280 -13.59 17.12 6.95
CA GLN A 280 -12.71 15.93 7.09
C GLN A 280 -11.30 16.29 7.57
N GLU A 281 -11.07 17.52 7.99
CA GLU A 281 -9.78 18.01 8.47
C GLU A 281 -9.29 17.20 9.68
N GLY A 282 -8.00 17.13 9.87
CA GLY A 282 -7.39 16.65 11.10
C GLY A 282 -7.59 17.67 12.23
N ILE A 283 -7.47 17.23 13.45
CA ILE A 283 -7.56 18.08 14.64
C ILE A 283 -6.20 18.13 15.32
N LEU A 284 -5.55 19.28 15.27
CA LEU A 284 -4.28 19.56 15.96
C LEU A 284 -4.55 20.32 17.25
N THR A 285 -4.15 19.76 18.39
CA THR A 285 -4.24 20.41 19.70
C THR A 285 -2.83 20.61 20.25
N LEU A 286 -2.43 21.85 20.51
CA LEU A 286 -1.13 22.21 21.06
C LEU A 286 -1.27 22.81 22.45
N ALA A 287 -0.33 22.52 23.33
CA ALA A 287 -0.22 23.12 24.65
C ALA A 287 0.75 24.32 24.62
N SER A 288 0.34 25.46 25.21
CA SER A 288 1.25 26.58 25.46
C SER A 288 2.21 26.25 26.62
N ALA A 289 3.19 27.10 26.85
CA ALA A 289 4.10 26.99 27.99
C ALA A 289 3.38 27.04 29.35
N GLU A 290 2.24 27.73 29.39
CA GLU A 290 1.37 27.87 30.59
C GLU A 290 0.36 26.73 30.70
N GLY A 291 0.41 25.74 29.79
CA GLY A 291 -0.49 24.58 29.80
C GLY A 291 -1.87 24.84 29.18
N GLN A 292 -2.09 25.99 28.53
CA GLN A 292 -3.35 26.25 27.81
C GLN A 292 -3.37 25.43 26.50
N LEU A 293 -4.53 24.84 26.20
CA LEU A 293 -4.74 24.03 25.00
C LEU A 293 -5.36 24.86 23.88
N HIS A 294 -4.73 24.83 22.72
CA HIS A 294 -5.21 25.46 21.49
C HIS A 294 -5.49 24.39 20.44
N THR A 295 -6.75 24.27 20.05
CA THR A 295 -7.22 23.30 19.06
C THR A 295 -7.52 24.00 17.74
N MET A 296 -7.03 23.42 16.63
CA MET A 296 -7.25 23.95 15.29
C MET A 296 -7.45 22.83 14.28
N PRO A 297 -8.25 23.07 13.22
CA PRO A 297 -8.33 22.15 12.09
C PRO A 297 -7.01 22.13 11.30
N ASP A 298 -6.69 20.98 10.73
CA ASP A 298 -5.53 20.75 9.86
C ASP A 298 -5.98 20.15 8.54
N ALA A 299 -6.11 20.98 7.51
CA ALA A 299 -6.56 20.56 6.20
C ALA A 299 -5.50 19.71 5.48
N ALA A 300 -5.93 18.63 4.86
CA ALA A 300 -5.05 17.76 4.08
C ALA A 300 -4.69 18.38 2.72
N ALA A 301 -3.47 18.15 2.28
CA ALA A 301 -3.15 18.25 0.86
C ALA A 301 -3.82 17.10 0.09
N PRO A 302 -4.12 17.24 -1.20
CA PRO A 302 -4.67 16.14 -2.00
C PRO A 302 -3.77 14.91 -1.95
N GLY A 303 -4.37 13.73 -1.80
CA GLY A 303 -3.69 12.46 -2.03
C GLY A 303 -3.39 12.27 -3.51
N ASN A 304 -2.29 11.59 -3.85
CA ASN A 304 -1.89 11.46 -5.24
C ASN A 304 -1.14 10.15 -5.52
N TYR A 305 -1.87 9.11 -5.91
CA TYR A 305 -1.23 7.84 -6.31
C TYR A 305 -0.36 7.96 -7.57
N MET A 306 -0.52 9.02 -8.38
CA MET A 306 0.37 9.25 -9.53
C MET A 306 1.83 9.41 -9.11
N GLU A 307 2.11 9.94 -7.92
CA GLU A 307 3.46 10.08 -7.39
C GLU A 307 4.17 8.74 -7.16
N LEU A 308 3.42 7.66 -6.89
CA LEU A 308 3.99 6.31 -6.86
C LEU A 308 4.50 5.91 -8.25
N PHE A 309 3.70 6.16 -9.30
CA PHE A 309 4.10 5.83 -10.68
C PHE A 309 5.24 6.73 -11.16
N GLU A 310 5.26 8.00 -10.78
CA GLU A 310 6.42 8.87 -10.99
C GLU A 310 7.68 8.28 -10.35
N ALA A 311 7.61 7.84 -9.08
CA ALA A 311 8.73 7.20 -8.40
C ALA A 311 9.19 5.90 -9.11
N VAL A 312 8.26 5.09 -9.63
CA VAL A 312 8.56 3.91 -10.44
C VAL A 312 9.31 4.31 -11.72
N HIS A 313 8.82 5.33 -12.42
CA HIS A 313 9.45 5.87 -13.63
C HIS A 313 10.87 6.36 -13.36
N GLU A 314 11.03 7.24 -12.36
CA GLU A 314 12.31 7.79 -11.96
C GLU A 314 13.33 6.71 -11.57
N THR A 315 12.88 5.68 -10.86
CA THR A 315 13.76 4.56 -10.50
C THR A 315 14.22 3.77 -11.73
N ILE A 316 13.31 3.46 -12.66
CA ILE A 316 13.64 2.64 -13.84
C ILE A 316 14.48 3.43 -14.86
N ARG A 317 14.19 4.71 -15.09
CA ARG A 317 14.85 5.53 -16.12
C ARG A 317 16.10 6.27 -15.62
N HIS A 318 16.08 6.69 -14.36
CA HIS A 318 17.09 7.60 -13.82
C HIS A 318 17.86 7.02 -12.63
N ASN A 319 17.56 5.78 -12.20
CA ASN A 319 18.14 5.12 -11.03
C ASN A 319 17.98 5.91 -9.73
N ILE A 320 16.95 6.77 -9.65
CA ILE A 320 16.60 7.45 -8.41
C ILE A 320 16.12 6.42 -7.41
N PRO A 321 16.60 6.42 -6.16
CA PRO A 321 16.18 5.44 -5.16
C PRO A 321 14.66 5.42 -4.97
N TYR A 322 14.08 4.23 -5.08
CA TYR A 322 12.64 4.05 -4.85
C TYR A 322 12.30 4.34 -3.37
N PRO A 323 11.22 5.08 -3.07
CA PRO A 323 10.91 5.50 -1.70
C PRO A 323 10.55 4.35 -0.74
N ILE A 324 10.24 3.17 -1.29
CA ILE A 324 10.01 1.95 -0.50
C ILE A 324 11.24 1.06 -0.63
N THR A 325 12.05 0.99 0.43
CA THR A 325 13.35 0.31 0.39
C THR A 325 13.22 -1.19 0.62
N ASP A 326 14.21 -1.98 0.12
CA ASP A 326 14.33 -3.41 0.40
C ASP A 326 14.29 -3.71 1.91
N ALA A 327 14.94 -2.86 2.73
CA ALA A 327 14.97 -3.01 4.18
C ALA A 327 13.56 -2.88 4.78
N GLN A 328 12.78 -1.89 4.36
CA GLN A 328 11.40 -1.71 4.82
C GLN A 328 10.51 -2.89 4.42
N LEU A 329 10.69 -3.44 3.23
CA LEU A 329 9.95 -4.64 2.80
C LEU A 329 10.31 -5.87 3.64
N LEU A 330 11.59 -6.06 3.97
CA LEU A 330 12.02 -7.14 4.85
C LEU A 330 11.45 -6.99 6.25
N TRP A 331 11.55 -5.81 6.86
CA TRP A 331 10.94 -5.55 8.17
C TRP A 331 9.43 -5.72 8.17
N GLN A 332 8.75 -5.31 7.10
CA GLN A 332 7.30 -5.54 6.94
C GLN A 332 6.96 -7.04 6.98
N ASN A 333 7.68 -7.85 6.19
CA ASN A 333 7.43 -9.28 6.16
C ASN A 333 7.80 -9.97 7.49
N GLU A 334 8.87 -9.55 8.17
CA GLU A 334 9.24 -10.04 9.51
C GLU A 334 8.12 -9.75 10.53
N LEU A 335 7.50 -8.58 10.48
CA LEU A 335 6.35 -8.23 11.34
C LEU A 335 5.09 -9.03 10.98
N LEU A 336 4.85 -9.31 9.69
CA LEU A 336 3.73 -10.16 9.26
C LEU A 336 3.91 -11.61 9.72
N GLU A 337 5.14 -12.14 9.69
CA GLU A 337 5.46 -13.51 10.13
C GLU A 337 5.62 -13.64 11.65
N LEU A 338 5.79 -12.52 12.39
CA LEU A 338 5.95 -12.56 13.84
C LEU A 338 4.89 -13.48 14.47
N PRO A 339 5.25 -14.40 15.38
CA PRO A 339 4.26 -15.20 16.11
C PRO A 339 3.28 -14.30 16.88
N ALA A 340 2.00 -14.68 16.87
CA ALA A 340 1.03 -14.01 17.72
C ALA A 340 1.26 -14.44 19.18
N VAL A 341 1.07 -13.50 20.11
CA VAL A 341 0.99 -13.79 21.54
C VAL A 341 -0.47 -13.98 21.92
N GLU A 342 -0.72 -14.92 22.81
CA GLU A 342 -2.04 -15.16 23.42
C GLU A 342 -2.44 -14.01 24.35
#